data_ee443822e0ec85283718a006abc01199
#
_entry.id   ee443822e0ec85283718a006abc01199
#
_cell.length_a   1.000
_cell.length_b   1.000
_cell.length_c   1.000
_cell.angle_alpha   90.00
_cell.angle_beta   90.00
_cell.angle_gamma   90.00
#
_symmetry.space_group_name_H-M   'P 1'
#
loop_
_entity.id
_entity.type
_entity.pdbx_description
1 polymer ?
#
loop_
_entity_poly.entity_id
_entity_poly.type
_entity_poly.pdbx_seq_one_letter_code
_entity_poly.pdbx_strand_id
1 'polypeptide(L)'
;MLNETYRGMLAHKSVIRETFMYGKQRAAQIGYENVFDYSLGNPSVPCPERFTAAMQELLAQEDPVALHGYCPSQGDPEFRTAVAAHLNRTFGLPYAQKDIFPTTGAAGAIAHALRAVTRPGDEVLTFAPYFPEYGPYVEGTGAHLRVVPPQAPAFQPNLEAFEQMLTEKVTCVLINTPNNPTGVVYYADTLTRLAEILTEKSRAYGHNIFLVSDEPYRDIAFDGRAVPYPAAFYPHTLTCFSFSKSLSL
;
A
#
# COMPACT_ATOMS: atom_id res chain seq x y z
N MET A 1 -16.28 14.74 -22.78
CA MET A 1 -16.12 13.29 -23.03
C MET A 1 -15.50 12.71 -21.77
N LEU A 2 -16.14 11.73 -21.13
CA LEU A 2 -15.60 11.06 -19.95
C LEU A 2 -14.65 9.94 -20.39
N ASN A 3 -13.65 9.62 -19.57
CA ASN A 3 -12.80 8.45 -19.80
C ASN A 3 -13.66 7.19 -19.66
N GLU A 4 -13.72 6.36 -20.72
CA GLU A 4 -14.59 5.18 -20.79
C GLU A 4 -14.22 4.11 -19.75
N THR A 5 -12.94 3.98 -19.38
CA THR A 5 -12.49 3.06 -18.31
C THR A 5 -13.14 3.44 -16.98
N TYR A 6 -13.05 4.70 -16.58
CA TYR A 6 -13.69 5.17 -15.34
C TYR A 6 -15.22 5.16 -15.40
N ARG A 7 -15.80 5.38 -16.59
CA ARG A 7 -17.23 5.24 -16.79
C ARG A 7 -17.70 3.81 -16.59
N GLY A 8 -16.92 2.83 -17.07
CA GLY A 8 -17.17 1.41 -16.83
C GLY A 8 -17.12 1.05 -15.34
N MET A 9 -16.17 1.62 -14.59
CA MET A 9 -16.06 1.40 -13.14
C MET A 9 -17.28 1.92 -12.36
N LEU A 10 -17.94 2.99 -12.81
CA LEU A 10 -19.17 3.49 -12.18
C LEU A 10 -20.34 2.53 -12.28
N ALA A 11 -20.34 1.63 -13.25
CA ALA A 11 -21.38 0.60 -13.41
C ALA A 11 -21.23 -0.54 -12.38
N HIS A 12 -20.05 -0.71 -11.80
CA HIS A 12 -19.75 -1.74 -10.81
C HIS A 12 -19.65 -1.12 -9.42
N LYS A 13 -20.73 -1.21 -8.65
CA LYS A 13 -20.72 -0.71 -7.28
C LYS A 13 -19.82 -1.57 -6.39
N SER A 14 -19.06 -0.92 -5.52
CA SER A 14 -18.26 -1.61 -4.51
C SER A 14 -19.15 -2.23 -3.44
N VAL A 15 -19.16 -3.56 -3.34
CA VAL A 15 -19.91 -4.30 -2.31
C VAL A 15 -19.54 -3.82 -0.90
N ILE A 16 -18.26 -3.50 -0.68
CA ILE A 16 -17.78 -2.97 0.62
C ILE A 16 -18.47 -1.65 0.93
N ARG A 17 -18.55 -0.72 -0.03
CA ARG A 17 -19.23 0.57 0.17
C ARG A 17 -20.73 0.42 0.35
N GLU A 18 -21.36 -0.46 -0.39
CA GLU A 18 -22.81 -0.74 -0.24
C GLU A 18 -23.11 -1.32 1.14
N THR A 19 -22.28 -2.28 1.61
CA THR A 19 -22.41 -2.87 2.96
C THR A 19 -22.21 -1.83 4.05
N PHE A 20 -21.21 -0.96 3.92
CA PHE A 20 -20.97 0.15 4.84
C PHE A 20 -22.16 1.13 4.89
N MET A 21 -22.70 1.53 3.74
CA MET A 21 -23.86 2.42 3.68
C MET A 21 -25.11 1.77 4.27
N TYR A 22 -25.30 0.46 4.00
CA TYR A 22 -26.37 -0.30 4.62
C TYR A 22 -26.23 -0.34 6.16
N GLY A 23 -25.02 -0.61 6.67
CA GLY A 23 -24.73 -0.59 8.10
C GLY A 23 -25.10 0.74 8.76
N LYS A 24 -24.72 1.86 8.14
CA LYS A 24 -25.10 3.21 8.61
C LYS A 24 -26.60 3.44 8.61
N GLN A 25 -27.29 3.05 7.54
CA GLN A 25 -28.77 3.18 7.47
C GLN A 25 -29.44 2.32 8.53
N ARG A 26 -28.94 1.12 8.75
CA ARG A 26 -29.47 0.22 9.78
C ARG A 26 -29.24 0.77 11.18
N ALA A 27 -28.05 1.28 11.47
CA ALA A 27 -27.70 1.91 12.74
C ALA A 27 -28.61 3.12 13.08
N ALA A 28 -28.97 3.91 12.08
CA ALA A 28 -29.90 5.01 12.25
C ALA A 28 -31.33 4.54 12.64
N GLN A 29 -31.71 3.31 12.33
CA GLN A 29 -33.03 2.74 12.65
C GLN A 29 -33.10 2.03 14.00
N ILE A 30 -32.02 1.32 14.37
CA ILE A 30 -32.03 0.43 15.55
C ILE A 30 -31.02 0.83 16.64
N GLY A 31 -30.25 1.91 16.44
CA GLY A 31 -29.17 2.35 17.32
C GLY A 31 -27.80 1.80 16.89
N TYR A 32 -26.75 2.62 17.01
CA TYR A 32 -25.38 2.24 16.65
C TYR A 32 -24.84 1.09 17.49
N GLU A 33 -25.25 1.01 18.76
CA GLU A 33 -24.88 -0.03 19.71
C GLU A 33 -25.40 -1.43 19.32
N ASN A 34 -26.38 -1.50 18.42
CA ASN A 34 -27.00 -2.73 17.94
C ASN A 34 -26.50 -3.17 16.55
N VAL A 35 -25.50 -2.47 15.99
CA VAL A 35 -24.92 -2.79 14.69
C VAL A 35 -23.42 -3.04 14.82
N PHE A 36 -23.01 -4.26 14.50
CA PHE A 36 -21.60 -4.67 14.46
C PHE A 36 -21.09 -4.57 13.01
N ASP A 37 -20.56 -3.38 12.66
CA ASP A 37 -20.10 -3.09 11.30
C ASP A 37 -18.63 -3.50 11.11
N TYR A 38 -18.40 -4.55 10.34
CA TYR A 38 -17.08 -5.03 9.92
C TYR A 38 -16.79 -4.77 8.44
N SER A 39 -17.56 -3.91 7.79
CA SER A 39 -17.44 -3.66 6.35
C SER A 39 -16.21 -2.82 5.99
N LEU A 40 -15.82 -1.88 6.85
CA LEU A 40 -14.71 -0.97 6.61
C LEU A 40 -13.70 -1.02 7.76
N GLY A 41 -12.44 -1.29 7.45
CA GLY A 41 -11.35 -1.32 8.43
C GLY A 41 -10.96 0.08 8.91
N ASN A 42 -11.90 0.77 9.59
CA ASN A 42 -11.61 2.06 10.18
C ASN A 42 -10.92 1.88 11.55
N PRO A 43 -9.84 2.62 11.86
CA PRO A 43 -9.24 2.59 13.19
C PRO A 43 -10.25 2.92 14.27
N SER A 44 -10.29 2.09 15.33
CA SER A 44 -11.18 2.27 16.48
C SER A 44 -10.46 2.76 17.74
N VAL A 45 -9.13 2.89 17.65
CA VAL A 45 -8.27 3.42 18.71
C VAL A 45 -7.98 4.89 18.41
N PRO A 46 -8.08 5.82 19.39
CA PRO A 46 -7.70 7.20 19.15
C PRO A 46 -6.21 7.35 18.79
N CYS A 47 -5.87 8.40 18.05
CA CYS A 47 -4.46 8.71 17.80
C CYS A 47 -3.73 8.97 19.14
N PRO A 48 -2.40 8.73 19.20
CA PRO A 48 -1.62 8.96 20.41
C PRO A 48 -1.76 10.41 20.91
N GLU A 49 -1.96 10.59 22.21
CA GLU A 49 -2.08 11.93 22.83
C GLU A 49 -0.89 12.83 22.51
N ARG A 50 0.32 12.24 22.44
CA ARG A 50 1.54 12.98 22.07
C ARG A 50 1.44 13.60 20.66
N PHE A 51 0.79 12.92 19.71
CA PHE A 51 0.58 13.48 18.36
C PHE A 51 -0.36 14.68 18.43
N THR A 52 -1.48 14.56 19.15
CA THR A 52 -2.43 15.66 19.33
C THR A 52 -1.75 16.86 20.01
N ALA A 53 -0.97 16.63 21.05
CA ALA A 53 -0.22 17.69 21.74
C ALA A 53 0.79 18.37 20.82
N ALA A 54 1.55 17.61 20.03
CA ALA A 54 2.51 18.15 19.08
C ALA A 54 1.81 19.01 17.99
N MET A 55 0.66 18.59 17.50
CA MET A 55 -0.12 19.39 16.55
C MET A 55 -0.62 20.71 17.15
N GLN A 56 -1.09 20.66 18.40
CA GLN A 56 -1.52 21.88 19.12
C GLN A 56 -0.35 22.85 19.35
N GLU A 57 0.81 22.33 19.74
CA GLU A 57 2.02 23.12 19.92
C GLU A 57 2.49 23.78 18.62
N LEU A 58 2.50 23.03 17.52
CA LEU A 58 2.87 23.49 16.19
C LEU A 58 1.96 24.64 15.73
N LEU A 59 0.65 24.49 15.90
CA LEU A 59 -0.34 25.52 15.57
C LEU A 59 -0.23 26.77 16.45
N ALA A 60 0.26 26.64 17.68
CA ALA A 60 0.36 27.76 18.63
C ALA A 60 1.68 28.54 18.53
N GLN A 61 2.75 27.87 18.12
CA GLN A 61 4.11 28.42 18.21
C GLN A 61 4.73 28.79 16.86
N GLU A 62 4.34 28.09 15.78
CA GLU A 62 4.92 28.37 14.46
C GLU A 62 4.32 29.63 13.82
N ASP A 63 5.14 30.30 13.02
CA ASP A 63 4.65 31.41 12.18
C ASP A 63 3.57 30.90 11.21
N PRO A 64 2.35 31.47 11.23
CA PRO A 64 1.27 31.02 10.37
C PRO A 64 1.60 31.06 8.87
N VAL A 65 2.45 31.98 8.42
CA VAL A 65 2.85 32.07 7.01
C VAL A 65 3.79 30.91 6.65
N ALA A 66 4.71 30.56 7.53
CA ALA A 66 5.59 29.41 7.35
C ALA A 66 4.81 28.08 7.43
N LEU A 67 3.91 27.96 8.42
CA LEU A 67 3.12 26.75 8.67
C LEU A 67 2.18 26.41 7.49
N HIS A 68 1.55 27.43 6.89
CA HIS A 68 0.61 27.26 5.78
C HIS A 68 1.22 27.54 4.40
N GLY A 69 2.53 27.82 4.36
CA GLY A 69 3.27 28.06 3.13
C GLY A 69 3.52 26.79 2.30
N TYR A 70 4.08 26.98 1.13
CA TYR A 70 4.54 25.88 0.31
C TYR A 70 5.73 25.18 0.96
N CYS A 71 5.69 23.86 1.05
CA CYS A 71 6.88 23.04 1.29
C CYS A 71 7.58 22.69 -0.03
N PRO A 72 8.85 22.23 0.01
CA PRO A 72 9.52 21.69 -1.17
C PRO A 72 8.68 20.61 -1.86
N SER A 73 8.73 20.53 -3.19
CA SER A 73 7.91 19.60 -4.00
C SER A 73 8.11 18.12 -3.62
N GLN A 74 9.24 17.80 -3.03
CA GLN A 74 9.55 16.45 -2.53
C GLN A 74 9.08 16.20 -1.09
N GLY A 75 8.42 17.15 -0.47
CA GLY A 75 7.99 17.11 0.92
C GLY A 75 9.02 17.70 1.90
N ASP A 76 8.61 17.87 3.13
CA ASP A 76 9.42 18.46 4.19
C ASP A 76 10.72 17.68 4.44
N PRO A 77 11.89 18.36 4.46
CA PRO A 77 13.20 17.70 4.61
C PRO A 77 13.41 17.05 5.97
N GLU A 78 12.90 17.63 7.05
CA GLU A 78 13.07 17.10 8.41
C GLU A 78 12.22 15.84 8.58
N PHE A 79 10.98 15.88 8.14
CA PHE A 79 10.11 14.69 8.10
C PHE A 79 10.76 13.55 7.32
N ARG A 80 11.25 13.81 6.11
CA ARG A 80 11.89 12.81 5.25
C ARG A 80 13.14 12.22 5.90
N THR A 81 13.95 13.07 6.56
CA THR A 81 15.14 12.63 7.30
C THR A 81 14.77 11.77 8.50
N ALA A 82 13.74 12.16 9.25
CA ALA A 82 13.26 11.39 10.40
C ALA A 82 12.75 10.00 10.00
N VAL A 83 11.98 9.92 8.90
CA VAL A 83 11.49 8.65 8.35
C VAL A 83 12.65 7.76 7.88
N ALA A 84 13.61 8.31 7.14
CA ALA A 84 14.80 7.56 6.70
C ALA A 84 15.58 7.01 7.90
N ALA A 85 15.82 7.83 8.92
CA ALA A 85 16.51 7.42 10.14
C ALA A 85 15.75 6.33 10.91
N HIS A 86 14.39 6.41 10.94
CA HIS A 86 13.56 5.36 11.53
C HIS A 86 13.71 4.03 10.79
N LEU A 87 13.57 4.04 9.47
CA LEU A 87 13.69 2.85 8.64
C LEU A 87 15.07 2.20 8.74
N ASN A 88 16.14 3.02 8.78
CA ASN A 88 17.51 2.54 8.94
C ASN A 88 17.72 1.83 10.29
N ARG A 89 17.19 2.40 11.38
CA ARG A 89 17.24 1.75 12.71
C ARG A 89 16.43 0.47 12.78
N THR A 90 15.28 0.44 12.11
CA THR A 90 14.34 -0.68 12.21
C THR A 90 14.75 -1.85 11.31
N PHE A 91 15.23 -1.56 10.10
CA PHE A 91 15.46 -2.59 9.08
C PHE A 91 16.93 -2.72 8.64
N GLY A 92 17.82 -1.87 9.11
CA GLY A 92 19.24 -1.93 8.77
C GLY A 92 19.57 -1.56 7.32
N LEU A 93 18.69 -0.81 6.64
CA LEU A 93 18.88 -0.39 5.25
C LEU A 93 19.40 1.06 5.19
N PRO A 94 20.20 1.41 4.16
CA PRO A 94 20.87 2.71 4.10
C PRO A 94 19.99 3.77 3.39
N TYR A 95 18.78 4.02 3.89
CA TYR A 95 17.94 5.10 3.36
C TYR A 95 18.51 6.48 3.69
N ALA A 96 18.40 7.39 2.73
CA ALA A 96 18.67 8.81 2.88
C ALA A 96 17.37 9.62 2.68
N GLN A 97 17.40 10.89 3.00
CA GLN A 97 16.27 11.81 2.79
C GLN A 97 15.68 11.72 1.36
N LYS A 98 16.56 11.62 0.35
CA LYS A 98 16.18 11.53 -1.08
C LYS A 98 15.34 10.29 -1.43
N ASP A 99 15.39 9.25 -0.60
CA ASP A 99 14.68 7.98 -0.81
C ASP A 99 13.26 7.99 -0.21
N ILE A 100 12.88 9.08 0.47
CA ILE A 100 11.57 9.24 1.11
C ILE A 100 10.74 10.27 0.34
N PHE A 101 9.52 9.91 0.01
CA PHE A 101 8.57 10.77 -0.70
C PHE A 101 7.20 10.76 -0.01
N PRO A 102 6.82 11.81 0.73
CA PRO A 102 5.52 11.94 1.37
C PRO A 102 4.39 12.04 0.35
N THR A 103 3.29 11.36 0.64
CA THR A 103 2.07 11.36 -0.19
C THR A 103 0.82 11.43 0.68
N THR A 104 -0.34 11.53 0.03
CA THR A 104 -1.64 11.50 0.71
C THR A 104 -2.02 10.05 1.07
N GLY A 105 -1.33 9.49 2.06
CA GLY A 105 -1.51 8.12 2.52
C GLY A 105 -0.99 7.06 1.54
N ALA A 106 -1.18 5.78 1.89
CA ALA A 106 -0.72 4.65 1.08
C ALA A 106 -1.35 4.61 -0.32
N ALA A 107 -2.62 4.99 -0.46
CA ALA A 107 -3.29 5.06 -1.75
C ALA A 107 -2.59 6.03 -2.71
N GLY A 108 -2.21 7.22 -2.23
CA GLY A 108 -1.41 8.19 -2.97
C GLY A 108 -0.03 7.63 -3.33
N ALA A 109 0.63 6.96 -2.38
CA ALA A 109 1.94 6.34 -2.61
C ALA A 109 1.88 5.28 -3.71
N ILE A 110 0.91 4.36 -3.66
CA ILE A 110 0.72 3.32 -4.68
C ILE A 110 0.45 3.94 -6.05
N ALA A 111 -0.46 4.92 -6.13
CA ALA A 111 -0.79 5.58 -7.39
C ALA A 111 0.42 6.28 -8.03
N HIS A 112 1.26 6.95 -7.23
CA HIS A 112 2.49 7.57 -7.72
C HIS A 112 3.56 6.54 -8.08
N ALA A 113 3.74 5.49 -7.26
CA ALA A 113 4.67 4.40 -7.56
C ALA A 113 4.34 3.74 -8.90
N LEU A 114 3.08 3.35 -9.10
CA LEU A 114 2.63 2.74 -10.36
C LEU A 114 2.88 3.66 -11.56
N ARG A 115 2.53 4.96 -11.45
CA ARG A 115 2.80 5.93 -12.53
C ARG A 115 4.29 6.08 -12.86
N ALA A 116 5.16 5.89 -11.87
CA ALA A 116 6.60 6.01 -12.06
C ALA A 116 7.21 4.78 -12.76
N VAL A 117 6.62 3.58 -12.57
CA VAL A 117 7.22 2.31 -13.02
C VAL A 117 6.45 1.59 -14.12
N THR A 118 5.29 2.12 -14.54
CA THR A 118 4.48 1.52 -15.61
C THR A 118 4.22 2.49 -16.76
N ARG A 119 3.98 1.95 -17.93
CA ARG A 119 3.56 2.65 -19.15
C ARG A 119 2.22 2.09 -19.65
N PRO A 120 1.48 2.81 -20.47
CA PRO A 120 0.28 2.26 -21.11
C PRO A 120 0.60 0.97 -21.88
N GLY A 121 -0.19 -0.08 -21.60
CA GLY A 121 -0.02 -1.41 -22.18
C GLY A 121 0.90 -2.36 -21.41
N ASP A 122 1.60 -1.89 -20.37
CA ASP A 122 2.34 -2.74 -19.45
C ASP A 122 1.38 -3.61 -18.61
N GLU A 123 1.92 -4.66 -18.00
CA GLU A 123 1.18 -5.54 -17.10
C GLU A 123 1.69 -5.38 -15.66
N VAL A 124 0.77 -5.36 -14.71
CA VAL A 124 1.05 -5.40 -13.27
C VAL A 124 0.47 -6.68 -12.71
N LEU A 125 1.29 -7.49 -12.02
CA LEU A 125 0.82 -8.70 -11.35
C LEU A 125 0.52 -8.41 -9.88
N THR A 126 -0.56 -9.02 -9.36
CA THR A 126 -0.86 -9.09 -7.92
C THR A 126 -1.34 -10.49 -7.55
N PHE A 127 -1.31 -10.83 -6.26
CA PHE A 127 -1.72 -12.16 -5.76
C PHE A 127 -3.13 -12.09 -5.17
N ALA A 128 -4.00 -13.02 -5.56
CA ALA A 128 -5.32 -13.13 -4.95
C ALA A 128 -5.25 -13.85 -3.58
N PRO A 129 -6.10 -13.48 -2.60
CA PRO A 129 -7.01 -12.32 -2.59
C PRO A 129 -6.24 -11.00 -2.41
N TYR A 130 -6.74 -9.91 -2.99
CA TYR A 130 -6.08 -8.62 -2.97
C TYR A 130 -7.08 -7.48 -2.68
N PHE A 131 -6.57 -6.31 -2.35
CA PHE A 131 -7.37 -5.11 -2.11
C PHE A 131 -7.98 -4.60 -3.43
N PRO A 132 -9.31 -4.52 -3.57
CA PRO A 132 -9.98 -4.28 -4.85
C PRO A 132 -9.59 -2.96 -5.55
N GLU A 133 -9.16 -1.96 -4.79
CA GLU A 133 -8.75 -0.66 -5.34
C GLU A 133 -7.46 -0.72 -6.19
N TYR A 134 -6.73 -1.84 -6.15
CA TYR A 134 -5.55 -2.01 -7.03
C TYR A 134 -5.93 -1.99 -8.51
N GLY A 135 -7.10 -2.51 -8.88
CA GLY A 135 -7.61 -2.42 -10.23
C GLY A 135 -7.63 -0.98 -10.74
N PRO A 136 -8.42 -0.08 -10.13
CA PRO A 136 -8.45 1.34 -10.48
C PRO A 136 -7.08 2.04 -10.47
N TYR A 137 -6.19 1.71 -9.52
CA TYR A 137 -4.86 2.33 -9.49
C TYR A 137 -3.99 1.93 -10.68
N VAL A 138 -4.00 0.65 -11.06
CA VAL A 138 -3.24 0.14 -12.20
C VAL A 138 -3.83 0.65 -13.51
N GLU A 139 -5.14 0.48 -13.71
CA GLU A 139 -5.82 0.90 -14.94
C GLU A 139 -5.74 2.41 -15.17
N GLY A 140 -5.68 3.19 -14.08
CA GLY A 140 -5.47 4.63 -14.14
C GLY A 140 -4.13 5.07 -14.75
N THR A 141 -3.15 4.17 -14.85
CA THR A 141 -1.88 4.39 -15.56
C THR A 141 -1.91 3.97 -17.03
N GLY A 142 -2.97 3.29 -17.46
CA GLY A 142 -3.06 2.63 -18.77
C GLY A 142 -2.43 1.24 -18.82
N ALA A 143 -1.92 0.73 -17.69
CA ALA A 143 -1.45 -0.64 -17.54
C ALA A 143 -2.62 -1.60 -17.24
N HIS A 144 -2.37 -2.90 -17.31
CA HIS A 144 -3.36 -3.95 -17.09
C HIS A 144 -3.04 -4.74 -15.82
N LEU A 145 -4.01 -4.82 -14.90
CA LEU A 145 -3.89 -5.68 -13.73
C LEU A 145 -4.14 -7.14 -14.12
N ARG A 146 -3.18 -8.01 -13.79
CA ARG A 146 -3.31 -9.47 -13.90
C ARG A 146 -3.18 -10.10 -12.52
N VAL A 147 -4.04 -11.05 -12.23
CA VAL A 147 -4.18 -11.63 -10.88
C VAL A 147 -3.65 -13.06 -10.86
N VAL A 148 -2.64 -13.30 -10.06
CA VAL A 148 -2.11 -14.64 -9.79
C VAL A 148 -3.10 -15.39 -8.91
N PRO A 149 -3.50 -16.64 -9.27
CA PRO A 149 -4.45 -17.43 -8.50
C PRO A 149 -3.98 -17.64 -7.05
N PRO A 150 -4.92 -17.69 -6.08
CA PRO A 150 -4.58 -17.89 -4.68
C PRO A 150 -4.03 -19.30 -4.41
N GLN A 151 -3.21 -19.43 -3.38
CA GLN A 151 -2.76 -20.70 -2.82
C GLN A 151 -3.41 -20.93 -1.45
N ALA A 152 -4.62 -21.51 -1.46
CA ALA A 152 -5.33 -21.84 -0.22
C ALA A 152 -4.73 -23.12 0.42
N PRO A 153 -4.83 -23.30 1.77
CA PRO A 153 -5.42 -22.35 2.71
C PRO A 153 -4.45 -21.29 3.25
N ALA A 154 -3.16 -21.37 2.92
CA ALA A 154 -2.11 -20.54 3.51
C ALA A 154 -2.10 -19.09 3.00
N PHE A 155 -2.64 -18.85 1.80
CA PHE A 155 -2.65 -17.56 1.11
C PHE A 155 -1.28 -16.86 1.04
N GLN A 156 -0.20 -17.65 1.05
CA GLN A 156 1.10 -17.17 0.62
C GLN A 156 1.08 -16.96 -0.90
N PRO A 157 1.93 -16.10 -1.47
CA PRO A 157 2.08 -15.96 -2.91
C PRO A 157 2.25 -17.31 -3.61
N ASN A 158 1.39 -17.58 -4.58
CA ASN A 158 1.52 -18.77 -5.44
C ASN A 158 2.63 -18.51 -6.46
N LEU A 159 3.87 -18.80 -6.06
CA LEU A 159 5.05 -18.47 -6.86
C LEU A 159 5.17 -19.31 -8.13
N GLU A 160 4.62 -20.53 -8.15
CA GLU A 160 4.60 -21.37 -9.35
C GLU A 160 3.70 -20.74 -10.44
N ALA A 161 2.45 -20.41 -10.09
CA ALA A 161 1.55 -19.73 -11.02
C ALA A 161 2.06 -18.34 -11.39
N PHE A 162 2.70 -17.63 -10.45
CA PHE A 162 3.31 -16.34 -10.69
C PHE A 162 4.39 -16.41 -11.77
N GLU A 163 5.31 -17.38 -11.65
CA GLU A 163 6.40 -17.54 -12.61
C GLU A 163 5.90 -17.87 -14.02
N GLN A 164 4.83 -18.68 -14.13
CA GLN A 164 4.18 -19.02 -15.40
C GLN A 164 3.46 -17.81 -16.03
N MET A 165 3.01 -16.86 -15.20
CA MET A 165 2.29 -15.67 -15.67
C MET A 165 3.21 -14.51 -16.04
N LEU A 166 4.51 -14.57 -15.73
CA LEU A 166 5.47 -13.53 -16.07
C LEU A 166 5.72 -13.49 -17.60
N THR A 167 5.63 -12.30 -18.14
CA THR A 167 5.91 -11.98 -19.56
C THR A 167 6.82 -10.76 -19.64
N GLU A 168 7.38 -10.46 -20.79
CA GLU A 168 8.18 -9.25 -21.05
C GLU A 168 7.36 -7.94 -20.87
N LYS A 169 6.03 -8.02 -20.81
CA LYS A 169 5.17 -6.87 -20.55
C LYS A 169 5.02 -6.55 -19.07
N VAL A 170 5.42 -7.48 -18.18
CA VAL A 170 5.33 -7.26 -16.74
C VAL A 170 6.44 -6.33 -16.29
N THR A 171 6.07 -5.13 -15.84
CA THR A 171 7.00 -4.12 -15.32
C THR A 171 6.90 -3.94 -13.81
N CYS A 172 5.81 -4.43 -13.21
CA CYS A 172 5.56 -4.25 -11.78
C CYS A 172 4.83 -5.45 -11.18
N VAL A 173 5.18 -5.76 -9.93
CA VAL A 173 4.43 -6.66 -9.06
C VAL A 173 3.96 -5.87 -7.85
N LEU A 174 2.66 -5.92 -7.54
CA LEU A 174 2.05 -5.23 -6.41
C LEU A 174 1.67 -6.25 -5.34
N ILE A 175 2.27 -6.14 -4.17
CA ILE A 175 2.01 -7.00 -3.01
C ILE A 175 1.48 -6.20 -1.83
N ASN A 176 0.82 -6.90 -0.90
CA ASN A 176 0.36 -6.34 0.36
C ASN A 176 0.64 -7.35 1.50
N THR A 177 1.50 -6.96 2.44
CA THR A 177 1.87 -7.82 3.57
C THR A 177 2.19 -6.98 4.82
N PRO A 178 1.46 -7.17 5.94
CA PRO A 178 0.29 -8.05 6.13
C PRO A 178 -0.84 -7.75 5.16
N ASN A 179 -1.54 -8.78 4.69
CA ASN A 179 -2.45 -8.70 3.55
C ASN A 179 -3.87 -8.29 3.95
N ASN A 180 -4.47 -7.43 3.17
CA ASN A 180 -5.92 -7.20 3.15
C ASN A 180 -6.51 -7.90 1.89
N PRO A 181 -7.44 -8.90 2.04
CA PRO A 181 -8.27 -9.15 3.22
C PRO A 181 -7.83 -10.33 4.10
N THR A 182 -6.77 -11.08 3.79
CA THR A 182 -6.51 -12.37 4.44
C THR A 182 -5.88 -12.28 5.83
N GLY A 183 -5.25 -11.14 6.16
CA GLY A 183 -4.45 -10.96 7.38
C GLY A 183 -3.12 -11.72 7.38
N VAL A 184 -2.75 -12.36 6.27
CA VAL A 184 -1.54 -13.17 6.17
C VAL A 184 -0.30 -12.30 6.06
N VAL A 185 0.72 -12.63 6.84
CA VAL A 185 2.08 -12.11 6.69
C VAL A 185 2.85 -13.03 5.75
N TYR A 186 3.49 -12.48 4.72
CA TYR A 186 4.35 -13.27 3.83
C TYR A 186 5.62 -13.70 4.55
N TYR A 187 6.03 -14.95 4.35
CA TYR A 187 7.22 -15.49 4.98
C TYR A 187 8.50 -14.96 4.32
N ALA A 188 9.59 -14.92 5.09
CA ALA A 188 10.89 -14.50 4.59
C ALA A 188 11.34 -15.36 3.39
N ASP A 189 11.16 -16.69 3.48
CA ASP A 189 11.50 -17.61 2.40
C ASP A 189 10.67 -17.34 1.13
N THR A 190 9.38 -17.00 1.30
CA THR A 190 8.50 -16.61 0.18
C THR A 190 9.02 -15.34 -0.50
N LEU A 191 9.41 -14.32 0.28
CA LEU A 191 9.97 -13.07 -0.25
C LEU A 191 11.34 -13.28 -0.90
N THR A 192 12.18 -14.15 -0.33
CA THR A 192 13.46 -14.54 -0.93
C THR A 192 13.24 -15.15 -2.30
N ARG A 193 12.35 -16.15 -2.39
CA ARG A 193 12.08 -16.80 -3.68
C ARG A 193 11.43 -15.85 -4.70
N LEU A 194 10.52 -14.98 -4.26
CA LEU A 194 9.95 -13.93 -5.10
C LEU A 194 11.06 -13.03 -5.68
N ALA A 195 12.00 -12.58 -4.84
CA ALA A 195 13.12 -11.73 -5.24
C ALA A 195 14.05 -12.42 -6.26
N GLU A 196 14.31 -13.72 -6.08
CA GLU A 196 15.08 -14.52 -7.03
C GLU A 196 14.41 -14.57 -8.41
N ILE A 197 13.10 -14.89 -8.44
CA ILE A 197 12.33 -14.92 -9.68
C ILE A 197 12.35 -13.55 -10.36
N LEU A 198 12.09 -12.47 -9.63
CA LEU A 198 12.11 -11.11 -10.17
C LEU A 198 13.48 -10.74 -10.73
N THR A 199 14.55 -11.11 -10.05
CA THR A 199 15.93 -10.84 -10.48
C THR A 199 16.25 -11.60 -11.77
N GLU A 200 15.90 -12.88 -11.84
CA GLU A 200 16.12 -13.71 -13.02
C GLU A 200 15.34 -13.20 -14.23
N LYS A 201 14.04 -12.93 -14.05
CA LYS A 201 13.17 -12.45 -15.14
C LYS A 201 13.53 -11.03 -15.59
N SER A 202 13.90 -10.15 -14.66
CA SER A 202 14.39 -8.81 -15.03
C SER A 202 15.62 -8.90 -15.93
N ARG A 203 16.55 -9.80 -15.64
CA ARG A 203 17.72 -10.04 -16.46
C ARG A 203 17.35 -10.65 -17.82
N ALA A 204 16.46 -11.63 -17.83
CA ALA A 204 16.02 -12.31 -19.06
C ALA A 204 15.28 -11.36 -20.02
N TYR A 205 14.45 -10.45 -19.48
CA TYR A 205 13.65 -9.51 -20.26
C TYR A 205 14.38 -8.20 -20.59
N GLY A 206 15.56 -7.97 -20.00
CA GLY A 206 16.37 -6.78 -20.24
C GLY A 206 15.81 -5.49 -19.64
N HIS A 207 14.90 -5.59 -18.69
CA HIS A 207 14.37 -4.45 -17.92
C HIS A 207 14.06 -4.84 -16.47
N ASN A 208 14.03 -3.86 -15.57
CA ASN A 208 13.68 -4.11 -14.18
C ASN A 208 12.17 -4.37 -14.04
N ILE A 209 11.81 -5.39 -13.27
CA ILE A 209 10.45 -5.60 -12.77
C ILE A 209 10.43 -5.02 -11.36
N PHE A 210 9.67 -3.95 -11.12
CA PHE A 210 9.58 -3.31 -9.82
C PHE A 210 8.64 -4.06 -8.88
N LEU A 211 8.98 -4.07 -7.58
CA LEU A 211 8.10 -4.55 -6.53
C LEU A 211 7.49 -3.34 -5.81
N VAL A 212 6.18 -3.14 -5.93
CA VAL A 212 5.44 -2.17 -5.13
C VAL A 212 4.85 -2.91 -3.94
N SER A 213 5.30 -2.56 -2.74
CA SER A 213 4.88 -3.20 -1.49
C SER A 213 3.99 -2.26 -0.69
N ASP A 214 2.71 -2.61 -0.60
CA ASP A 214 1.71 -1.90 0.21
C ASP A 214 1.75 -2.41 1.65
N GLU A 215 2.18 -1.58 2.60
CA GLU A 215 2.53 -1.99 3.97
C GLU A 215 1.80 -1.21 5.08
N PRO A 216 0.54 -0.80 4.96
CA PRO A 216 -0.12 0.01 5.98
C PRO A 216 -0.37 -0.75 7.29
N TYR A 217 -0.27 -2.09 7.27
CA TYR A 217 -0.54 -2.97 8.41
C TYR A 217 0.73 -3.50 9.08
N ARG A 218 1.92 -3.10 8.62
CA ARG A 218 3.21 -3.64 9.11
C ARG A 218 3.38 -3.57 10.62
N ASP A 219 2.95 -2.47 11.23
CA ASP A 219 3.15 -2.19 12.65
C ASP A 219 2.03 -2.77 13.56
N ILE A 220 1.04 -3.46 12.98
CA ILE A 220 -0.10 -4.03 13.73
C ILE A 220 -0.20 -5.56 13.59
N ALA A 221 0.94 -6.24 13.46
CA ALA A 221 0.99 -7.69 13.52
C ALA A 221 0.82 -8.19 14.96
N PHE A 222 0.05 -9.27 15.13
CA PHE A 222 -0.26 -9.86 16.43
C PHE A 222 0.70 -10.99 16.79
N ASP A 223 0.63 -11.46 18.06
CA ASP A 223 1.38 -12.60 18.60
C ASP A 223 2.91 -12.47 18.50
N GLY A 224 3.42 -11.23 18.51
CA GLY A 224 4.86 -10.98 18.36
C GLY A 224 5.44 -11.44 17.02
N ARG A 225 4.60 -11.66 16.02
CA ARG A 225 5.03 -12.10 14.70
C ARG A 225 5.85 -11.02 14.00
N ALA A 226 7.07 -11.35 13.63
CA ALA A 226 7.89 -10.48 12.80
C ALA A 226 7.27 -10.36 11.39
N VAL A 227 7.20 -9.12 10.89
CA VAL A 227 6.82 -8.84 9.50
C VAL A 227 8.09 -8.60 8.71
N PRO A 228 8.48 -9.51 7.80
CA PRO A 228 9.63 -9.30 6.95
C PRO A 228 9.44 -8.05 6.07
N TYR A 229 10.48 -7.26 5.90
CA TYR A 229 10.44 -6.01 5.14
C TYR A 229 10.83 -6.29 3.67
N PRO A 230 9.92 -6.22 2.69
CA PRO A 230 10.18 -6.65 1.32
C PRO A 230 11.37 -5.98 0.66
N ALA A 231 11.62 -4.70 0.95
CA ALA A 231 12.77 -3.96 0.42
C ALA A 231 14.14 -4.51 0.89
N ALA A 232 14.18 -5.31 1.95
CA ALA A 232 15.40 -6.00 2.38
C ALA A 232 15.74 -7.21 1.49
N PHE A 233 14.78 -7.72 0.72
CA PHE A 233 14.94 -8.90 -0.13
C PHE A 233 15.16 -8.55 -1.60
N TYR A 234 14.58 -7.44 -2.08
CA TYR A 234 14.65 -7.06 -3.48
C TYR A 234 14.96 -5.57 -3.65
N PRO A 235 16.05 -5.19 -4.34
CA PRO A 235 16.52 -3.80 -4.40
C PRO A 235 15.61 -2.86 -5.20
N HIS A 236 14.83 -3.38 -6.16
CA HIS A 236 13.89 -2.58 -6.95
C HIS A 236 12.50 -2.55 -6.28
N THR A 237 12.46 -2.30 -4.97
CA THR A 237 11.23 -2.23 -4.18
C THR A 237 10.86 -0.78 -3.86
N LEU A 238 9.58 -0.45 -4.08
CA LEU A 238 8.94 0.78 -3.65
C LEU A 238 7.97 0.45 -2.51
N THR A 239 8.33 0.85 -1.28
CA THR A 239 7.47 0.63 -0.10
C THR A 239 6.47 1.75 0.03
N CYS A 240 5.18 1.41 0.05
CA CYS A 240 4.06 2.31 0.29
C CYS A 240 3.52 2.10 1.70
N PHE A 241 3.64 3.10 2.55
CA PHE A 241 3.26 3.04 3.96
C PHE A 241 2.28 4.17 4.32
N SER A 242 1.54 3.99 5.41
CA SER A 242 0.65 5.03 5.95
C SER A 242 0.52 4.89 7.46
N PHE A 243 0.44 6.00 8.16
CA PHE A 243 0.14 6.06 9.59
C PHE A 243 -1.35 5.87 9.90
N SER A 244 -2.21 5.77 8.88
CA SER A 244 -3.66 5.66 9.05
C SER A 244 -4.10 4.44 9.85
N LYS A 245 -3.34 3.33 9.81
CA LYS A 245 -3.69 2.10 10.54
C LYS A 245 -2.95 1.98 11.86
N SER A 246 -1.66 2.27 11.90
CA SER A 246 -0.84 2.13 13.12
C SER A 246 -1.03 3.25 14.12
N LEU A 247 -1.34 4.47 13.68
CA LEU A 247 -1.49 5.64 14.53
C LEU A 247 -2.88 6.31 14.46
N SER A 248 -3.82 5.76 13.69
CA SER A 248 -5.16 6.35 13.50
C SER A 248 -5.12 7.81 12.99
N LEU A 249 -4.24 8.09 12.00
CA LEU A 249 -4.03 9.42 11.40
C LEU A 249 -4.59 9.51 9.99
#